data_e42a35cd6fcb408c307ce5114ca781f6
#
_entry.id   e42a35cd6fcb408c307ce5114ca781f6
#
_cell.length_a   1.000
_cell.length_b   1.000
_cell.length_c   1.000
_cell.angle_alpha   90.00
_cell.angle_beta   90.00
_cell.angle_gamma   90.00
#
_symmetry.space_group_name_H-M   'P 1'
#
loop_
_entity.id
_entity.type
_entity.pdbx_description
1 polymer ?
#
loop_
_entity_poly.entity_id
_entity_poly.type
_entity_poly.pdbx_seq_one_letter_code
_entity_poly.pdbx_strand_id
1 'polypeptide(L)'
;MLYICGVISQSEPDKRDKILQAALRLFAELGFHGTPTSKIAQAAGVANGTLFHYFKTKEELITCLYIQLKNQLSQFSAADLVLGEGAGIKEKSRWAYLNALHWALRNPEGFRFIQQFTNSPFLLLVAPEEVKRQTATSIGLITDGITAGLIKPLPPEFIHSLISSHIYGMNEFFMQAKLGAEEQETLMQTSFDMLWKMLT
;
A
#
# COMPACT_ATOMS: atom_id res chain seq x y z
N MET A 1 -20.28 -10.62 1.90
CA MET A 1 -20.07 -10.05 3.25
C MET A 1 -18.84 -9.17 3.16
N LEU A 2 -18.99 -7.85 3.29
CA LEU A 2 -17.90 -6.88 3.19
C LEU A 2 -17.27 -6.68 4.58
N TYR A 3 -15.95 -6.68 4.64
CA TYR A 3 -15.23 -6.58 5.91
C TYR A 3 -14.82 -5.14 6.21
N ILE A 4 -15.10 -4.68 7.43
CA ILE A 4 -14.61 -3.43 8.00
C ILE A 4 -13.67 -3.80 9.15
N CYS A 5 -12.39 -3.44 9.04
CA CYS A 5 -11.41 -3.73 10.08
C CYS A 5 -11.57 -2.74 11.25
N GLY A 6 -11.98 -3.23 12.42
CA GLY A 6 -12.13 -2.40 13.63
C GLY A 6 -10.79 -1.92 14.18
N VAL A 7 -10.73 -0.64 14.59
CA VAL A 7 -9.59 -0.04 15.30
C VAL A 7 -9.61 -0.49 16.76
N ILE A 8 -8.50 -1.04 17.26
CA ILE A 8 -8.38 -1.49 18.66
C ILE A 8 -7.27 -0.73 19.40
N SER A 9 -7.58 -0.46 20.67
CA SER A 9 -6.84 0.20 21.74
C SER A 9 -5.45 -0.40 22.05
N GLN A 10 -4.53 0.44 22.51
CA GLN A 10 -3.15 0.11 22.92
C GLN A 10 -3.13 -0.66 24.26
N SER A 11 -2.60 -1.90 24.23
CA SER A 11 -1.94 -2.58 25.35
C SER A 11 -1.26 -3.86 24.84
N GLU A 12 0.01 -4.13 25.21
CA GLU A 12 0.94 -5.21 24.79
C GLU A 12 0.84 -5.58 23.31
N PRO A 13 1.92 -6.00 22.58
CA PRO A 13 1.78 -6.43 21.19
C PRO A 13 0.72 -7.53 21.17
N ASP A 14 -0.48 -7.09 20.88
CA ASP A 14 -1.69 -7.85 21.04
C ASP A 14 -1.55 -9.12 20.20
N LYS A 15 -2.11 -10.21 20.65
CA LYS A 15 -2.17 -11.47 19.92
C LYS A 15 -2.64 -11.24 18.48
N ARG A 16 -3.49 -10.23 18.26
CA ARG A 16 -3.94 -9.78 16.95
C ARG A 16 -2.77 -9.31 16.09
N ASP A 17 -1.87 -8.48 16.61
CA ASP A 17 -0.71 -7.97 15.87
C ASP A 17 0.30 -9.07 15.56
N LYS A 18 0.50 -10.01 16.50
CA LYS A 18 1.33 -11.20 16.26
C LYS A 18 0.78 -12.06 15.14
N ILE A 19 -0.55 -12.24 15.09
CA ILE A 19 -1.22 -12.97 14.00
C ILE A 19 -1.03 -12.23 12.67
N LEU A 20 -1.24 -10.90 12.61
CA LEU A 20 -1.06 -10.11 11.40
C LEU A 20 0.38 -10.12 10.89
N GLN A 21 1.38 -10.01 11.77
CA GLN A 21 2.80 -10.09 11.41
C GLN A 21 3.17 -11.48 10.87
N ALA A 22 2.72 -12.55 11.54
CA ALA A 22 2.94 -13.92 11.06
C ALA A 22 2.25 -14.17 9.71
N ALA A 23 1.03 -13.67 9.54
CA ALA A 23 0.27 -13.75 8.31
C ALA A 23 0.96 -13.02 7.16
N LEU A 24 1.46 -11.80 7.39
CA LEU A 24 2.18 -11.03 6.38
C LEU A 24 3.37 -11.80 5.82
N ARG A 25 4.26 -12.28 6.68
CA ARG A 25 5.44 -13.05 6.26
C ARG A 25 5.06 -14.27 5.45
N LEU A 26 4.12 -15.07 5.97
CA LEU A 26 3.72 -16.33 5.33
C LEU A 26 2.97 -16.09 4.01
N PHE A 27 2.12 -15.08 3.91
CA PHE A 27 1.45 -14.74 2.66
C PHE A 27 2.42 -14.18 1.62
N ALA A 28 3.38 -13.35 2.02
CA ALA A 28 4.39 -12.82 1.11
C ALA A 28 5.31 -13.93 0.55
N GLU A 29 5.59 -14.97 1.34
CA GLU A 29 6.45 -16.10 0.96
C GLU A 29 5.70 -17.18 0.16
N LEU A 30 4.52 -17.61 0.63
CA LEU A 30 3.82 -18.81 0.15
C LEU A 30 2.55 -18.48 -0.67
N GLY A 31 2.17 -17.20 -0.75
CA GLY A 31 0.92 -16.74 -1.33
C GLY A 31 -0.31 -17.07 -0.47
N PHE A 32 -1.45 -16.52 -0.88
CA PHE A 32 -2.70 -16.68 -0.12
C PHE A 32 -3.17 -18.13 -0.05
N HIS A 33 -3.14 -18.86 -1.17
CA HIS A 33 -3.63 -20.24 -1.22
C HIS A 33 -2.70 -21.21 -0.50
N GLY A 34 -1.38 -20.99 -0.58
CA GLY A 34 -0.35 -21.86 0.02
C GLY A 34 -0.20 -21.73 1.53
N THR A 35 -0.93 -20.82 2.19
CA THR A 35 -0.78 -20.52 3.62
C THR A 35 -1.99 -20.98 4.43
N PRO A 36 -1.95 -22.14 5.12
CA PRO A 36 -3.00 -22.55 6.04
C PRO A 36 -3.04 -21.66 7.29
N THR A 37 -4.26 -21.40 7.82
CA THR A 37 -4.42 -20.60 9.06
C THR A 37 -3.75 -21.24 10.28
N SER A 38 -3.67 -22.57 10.34
CA SER A 38 -2.95 -23.29 11.38
C SER A 38 -1.46 -22.95 11.40
N LYS A 39 -0.83 -22.79 10.22
CA LYS A 39 0.58 -22.37 10.11
C LYS A 39 0.78 -20.93 10.59
N ILE A 40 -0.19 -20.06 10.31
CA ILE A 40 -0.18 -18.67 10.81
C ILE A 40 -0.31 -18.65 12.34
N ALA A 41 -1.27 -19.41 12.91
CA ALA A 41 -1.45 -19.49 14.36
C ALA A 41 -0.19 -20.02 15.07
N GLN A 42 0.43 -21.07 14.52
CA GLN A 42 1.69 -21.61 15.03
C GLN A 42 2.82 -20.57 14.99
N ALA A 43 2.99 -19.87 13.87
CA ALA A 43 4.03 -18.84 13.70
C ALA A 43 3.79 -17.61 14.59
N ALA A 44 2.54 -17.31 14.92
CA ALA A 44 2.15 -16.24 15.85
C ALA A 44 2.25 -16.66 17.33
N GLY A 45 2.52 -17.94 17.62
CA GLY A 45 2.57 -18.46 18.99
C GLY A 45 1.19 -18.48 19.66
N VAL A 46 0.10 -18.68 18.91
CA VAL A 46 -1.28 -18.72 19.44
C VAL A 46 -1.97 -20.02 19.06
N ALA A 47 -3.00 -20.40 19.83
CA ALA A 47 -3.87 -21.50 19.46
C ALA A 47 -4.69 -21.14 18.22
N ASN A 48 -5.02 -22.11 17.38
CA ASN A 48 -5.83 -21.90 16.16
C ASN A 48 -7.21 -21.28 16.49
N GLY A 49 -7.82 -21.67 17.61
CA GLY A 49 -9.07 -21.08 18.11
C GLY A 49 -8.91 -19.58 18.44
N THR A 50 -7.73 -19.16 18.92
CA THR A 50 -7.42 -17.75 19.19
C THR A 50 -7.38 -16.95 17.89
N LEU A 51 -6.78 -17.49 16.82
CA LEU A 51 -6.78 -16.85 15.51
C LEU A 51 -8.22 -16.61 15.03
N PHE A 52 -9.09 -17.63 15.10
CA PHE A 52 -10.50 -17.52 14.68
C PHE A 52 -11.37 -16.69 15.63
N HIS A 53 -10.88 -16.41 16.84
CA HIS A 53 -11.51 -15.43 17.73
C HIS A 53 -11.33 -14.00 17.18
N TYR A 54 -10.13 -13.67 16.67
CA TYR A 54 -9.82 -12.35 16.12
C TYR A 54 -10.28 -12.18 14.65
N PHE A 55 -10.15 -13.23 13.85
CA PHE A 55 -10.48 -13.24 12.43
C PHE A 55 -11.33 -14.45 12.11
N LYS A 56 -12.62 -14.25 11.84
CA LYS A 56 -13.59 -15.34 11.66
C LYS A 56 -13.28 -16.22 10.45
N THR A 57 -12.64 -15.66 9.44
CA THR A 57 -12.22 -16.37 8.24
C THR A 57 -10.81 -15.93 7.81
N LYS A 58 -10.20 -16.71 6.93
CA LYS A 58 -8.91 -16.37 6.32
C LYS A 58 -9.02 -15.13 5.44
N GLU A 59 -10.14 -14.98 4.74
CA GLU A 59 -10.47 -13.84 3.90
C GLU A 59 -10.54 -12.56 4.73
N GLU A 60 -11.14 -12.61 5.91
CA GLU A 60 -11.17 -11.48 6.85
C GLU A 60 -9.76 -11.08 7.29
N LEU A 61 -8.92 -12.05 7.65
CA LEU A 61 -7.52 -11.82 8.01
C LEU A 61 -6.74 -11.16 6.85
N ILE A 62 -6.88 -11.68 5.63
CA ILE A 62 -6.24 -11.14 4.43
C ILE A 62 -6.70 -9.71 4.16
N THR A 63 -8.00 -9.45 4.22
CA THR A 63 -8.60 -8.13 3.96
C THR A 63 -8.20 -7.11 5.02
N CYS A 64 -8.22 -7.48 6.31
CA CYS A 64 -7.77 -6.62 7.40
C CYS A 64 -6.29 -6.25 7.25
N LEU A 65 -5.45 -7.21 6.89
CA LEU A 65 -4.02 -6.96 6.68
C LEU A 65 -3.79 -6.00 5.51
N TYR A 66 -4.52 -6.17 4.41
CA TYR A 66 -4.47 -5.24 3.27
C TYR A 66 -4.83 -3.81 3.67
N ILE A 67 -5.95 -3.63 4.38
CA ILE A 67 -6.41 -2.32 4.84
C ILE A 67 -5.36 -1.67 5.74
N GLN A 68 -4.77 -2.44 6.67
CA GLN A 68 -3.73 -1.93 7.57
C GLN A 68 -2.49 -1.46 6.79
N LEU A 69 -1.98 -2.25 5.86
CA LEU A 69 -0.81 -1.91 5.04
C LEU A 69 -1.07 -0.70 4.14
N LYS A 70 -2.27 -0.60 3.55
CA LYS A 70 -2.66 0.58 2.75
C LYS A 70 -2.73 1.84 3.60
N ASN A 71 -3.24 1.75 4.83
CA ASN A 71 -3.26 2.89 5.75
C ASN A 71 -1.83 3.34 6.13
N GLN A 72 -0.91 2.40 6.40
CA GLN A 72 0.49 2.71 6.68
C GLN A 72 1.14 3.42 5.49
N LEU A 73 0.96 2.89 4.27
CA LEU A 73 1.48 3.50 3.05
C LEU A 73 0.91 4.91 2.84
N SER A 74 -0.40 5.09 3.02
CA SER A 74 -1.06 6.39 2.87
C SER A 74 -0.53 7.42 3.86
N GLN A 75 -0.38 7.06 5.14
CA GLN A 75 0.20 7.94 6.16
C GLN A 75 1.64 8.33 5.86
N PHE A 76 2.45 7.40 5.38
CA PHE A 76 3.84 7.65 5.02
C PHE A 76 3.97 8.56 3.80
N SER A 77 3.02 8.51 2.87
CA SER A 77 3.02 9.29 1.63
C SER A 77 2.24 10.60 1.72
N ALA A 78 1.65 10.93 2.87
CA ALA A 78 0.85 12.13 3.05
C ALA A 78 1.71 13.41 2.95
N ALA A 79 1.57 14.11 1.82
CA ALA A 79 2.36 15.31 1.52
C ALA A 79 1.96 16.53 2.36
N ASP A 80 0.67 16.70 2.62
CA ASP A 80 0.13 17.88 3.33
C ASP A 80 0.62 18.00 4.77
N LEU A 81 0.95 16.86 5.40
CA LEU A 81 1.49 16.83 6.76
C LEU A 81 2.91 17.38 6.86
N VAL A 82 3.67 17.38 5.76
CA VAL A 82 5.10 17.74 5.74
C VAL A 82 5.34 19.01 4.95
N LEU A 83 4.73 19.16 3.78
CA LEU A 83 4.97 20.28 2.87
C LEU A 83 4.08 21.50 3.17
N GLY A 84 2.97 21.29 3.89
CA GLY A 84 1.97 22.31 4.16
C GLY A 84 1.05 22.64 2.97
N GLU A 85 0.03 23.46 3.23
CA GLU A 85 -1.00 23.80 2.24
C GLU A 85 -0.49 24.63 1.05
N GLY A 86 0.63 25.37 1.23
CA GLY A 86 1.23 26.24 0.20
C GLY A 86 2.05 25.53 -0.87
N ALA A 87 2.36 24.24 -0.69
CA ALA A 87 3.16 23.49 -1.66
C ALA A 87 2.40 23.26 -2.97
N GLY A 88 3.12 23.36 -4.10
CA GLY A 88 2.57 23.16 -5.43
C GLY A 88 2.19 21.70 -5.70
N ILE A 89 1.24 21.49 -6.64
CA ILE A 89 0.75 20.16 -7.02
C ILE A 89 1.88 19.23 -7.46
N LYS A 90 2.82 19.71 -8.26
CA LYS A 90 3.98 18.91 -8.69
C LYS A 90 4.85 18.48 -7.50
N GLU A 91 5.06 19.37 -6.56
CA GLU A 91 5.86 19.10 -5.36
C GLU A 91 5.18 18.07 -4.45
N LYS A 92 3.88 18.21 -4.21
CA LYS A 92 3.07 17.22 -3.48
C LYS A 92 3.08 15.86 -4.17
N SER A 93 2.94 15.84 -5.50
CA SER A 93 2.98 14.61 -6.29
C SER A 93 4.34 13.93 -6.23
N ARG A 94 5.43 14.72 -6.31
CA ARG A 94 6.80 14.21 -6.15
C ARG A 94 7.00 13.60 -4.77
N TRP A 95 6.60 14.31 -3.72
CA TRP A 95 6.67 13.82 -2.35
C TRP A 95 5.95 12.48 -2.18
N ALA A 96 4.67 12.41 -2.60
CA ALA A 96 3.86 11.21 -2.47
C ALA A 96 4.48 10.02 -3.23
N TYR A 97 4.95 10.25 -4.46
CA TYR A 97 5.60 9.24 -5.29
C TYR A 97 6.87 8.68 -4.66
N LEU A 98 7.79 9.56 -4.26
CA LEU A 98 9.08 9.14 -3.68
C LEU A 98 8.88 8.42 -2.35
N ASN A 99 8.00 8.93 -1.49
CA ASN A 99 7.72 8.27 -0.22
C ASN A 99 7.01 6.92 -0.40
N ALA A 100 6.17 6.75 -1.42
CA ALA A 100 5.62 5.43 -1.73
C ALA A 100 6.72 4.42 -2.11
N LEU A 101 7.71 4.82 -2.92
CA LEU A 101 8.87 3.99 -3.25
C LEU A 101 9.76 3.72 -2.02
N HIS A 102 10.06 4.74 -1.22
CA HIS A 102 10.83 4.55 0.02
C HIS A 102 10.14 3.59 0.99
N TRP A 103 8.82 3.72 1.15
CA TRP A 103 8.06 2.80 1.98
C TRP A 103 8.12 1.38 1.43
N ALA A 104 7.94 1.20 0.12
CA ALA A 104 7.99 -0.10 -0.54
C ALA A 104 9.33 -0.81 -0.34
N LEU A 105 10.43 -0.07 -0.50
CA LEU A 105 11.80 -0.60 -0.32
C LEU A 105 12.12 -0.96 1.14
N ARG A 106 11.55 -0.21 2.11
CA ARG A 106 11.70 -0.51 3.54
C ARG A 106 10.76 -1.59 4.04
N ASN A 107 9.67 -1.86 3.31
CA ASN A 107 8.64 -2.83 3.67
C ASN A 107 8.34 -3.81 2.51
N PRO A 108 9.34 -4.59 2.05
CA PRO A 108 9.21 -5.40 0.83
C PRO A 108 8.12 -6.47 0.94
N GLU A 109 7.94 -7.09 2.11
CA GLU A 109 6.86 -8.05 2.34
C GLU A 109 5.49 -7.39 2.26
N GLY A 110 5.34 -6.21 2.89
CA GLY A 110 4.09 -5.43 2.87
C GLY A 110 3.72 -4.96 1.46
N PHE A 111 4.69 -4.48 0.71
CA PHE A 111 4.45 -4.01 -0.66
C PHE A 111 4.12 -5.16 -1.61
N ARG A 112 4.83 -6.30 -1.50
CA ARG A 112 4.51 -7.52 -2.25
C ARG A 112 3.12 -8.04 -1.92
N PHE A 113 2.73 -8.01 -0.64
CA PHE A 113 1.40 -8.39 -0.22
C PHE A 113 0.32 -7.49 -0.85
N ILE A 114 0.50 -6.16 -0.82
CA ILE A 114 -0.43 -5.19 -1.46
C ILE A 114 -0.56 -5.52 -2.96
N GLN A 115 0.55 -5.75 -3.65
CA GLN A 115 0.56 -6.08 -5.08
C GLN A 115 -0.18 -7.38 -5.38
N GLN A 116 0.07 -8.44 -4.60
CA GLN A 116 -0.63 -9.72 -4.74
C GLN A 116 -2.13 -9.56 -4.48
N PHE A 117 -2.51 -8.81 -3.44
CA PHE A 117 -3.90 -8.58 -3.08
C PHE A 117 -4.65 -7.81 -4.16
N THR A 118 -4.08 -6.73 -4.66
CA THR A 118 -4.69 -5.87 -5.70
C THR A 118 -4.98 -6.65 -6.99
N ASN A 119 -4.14 -7.65 -7.31
CA ASN A 119 -4.29 -8.50 -8.48
C ASN A 119 -5.06 -9.81 -8.19
N SER A 120 -5.75 -9.91 -7.05
CA SER A 120 -6.48 -11.10 -6.64
C SER A 120 -7.98 -10.85 -6.52
N PRO A 121 -8.81 -11.92 -6.54
CA PRO A 121 -10.24 -11.80 -6.28
C PRO A 121 -10.59 -11.27 -4.89
N PHE A 122 -9.65 -11.28 -3.93
CA PHE A 122 -9.87 -10.76 -2.58
C PHE A 122 -10.15 -9.26 -2.56
N LEU A 123 -9.71 -8.51 -3.57
CA LEU A 123 -10.04 -7.08 -3.69
C LEU A 123 -11.55 -6.83 -3.71
N LEU A 124 -12.33 -7.75 -4.29
CA LEU A 124 -13.80 -7.67 -4.35
C LEU A 124 -14.46 -7.80 -2.97
N LEU A 125 -13.73 -8.26 -1.95
CA LEU A 125 -14.22 -8.38 -0.57
C LEU A 125 -14.05 -7.07 0.23
N VAL A 126 -13.28 -6.11 -0.29
CA VAL A 126 -13.15 -4.78 0.32
C VAL A 126 -14.37 -3.95 -0.04
N ALA A 127 -14.96 -3.30 0.97
CA ALA A 127 -16.10 -2.41 0.72
C ALA A 127 -15.69 -1.29 -0.26
N PRO A 128 -16.52 -0.96 -1.26
CA PRO A 128 -16.22 0.11 -2.23
C PRO A 128 -15.88 1.45 -1.57
N GLU A 129 -16.56 1.78 -0.47
CA GLU A 129 -16.31 3.00 0.31
C GLU A 129 -14.90 2.99 0.93
N GLU A 130 -14.42 1.82 1.36
CA GLU A 130 -13.07 1.67 1.90
C GLU A 130 -12.02 1.84 0.80
N VAL A 131 -12.23 1.24 -0.38
CA VAL A 131 -11.35 1.44 -1.54
C VAL A 131 -11.29 2.92 -1.90
N LYS A 132 -12.46 3.59 -1.98
CA LYS A 132 -12.56 5.02 -2.24
C LYS A 132 -11.82 5.85 -1.18
N ARG A 133 -11.98 5.51 0.10
CA ARG A 133 -11.27 6.18 1.20
C ARG A 133 -9.76 6.07 1.06
N GLN A 134 -9.24 4.89 0.73
CA GLN A 134 -7.82 4.63 0.58
C GLN A 134 -7.17 5.34 -0.61
N THR A 135 -7.95 5.66 -1.64
CA THR A 135 -7.46 6.34 -2.84
C THR A 135 -7.80 7.84 -2.86
N ALA A 136 -8.61 8.32 -1.92
CA ALA A 136 -9.16 9.68 -1.92
C ALA A 136 -8.08 10.77 -2.05
N THR A 137 -7.01 10.68 -1.27
CA THR A 137 -5.92 11.68 -1.28
C THR A 137 -5.21 11.72 -2.64
N SER A 138 -4.87 10.56 -3.21
CA SER A 138 -4.20 10.50 -4.51
C SER A 138 -5.11 10.92 -5.66
N ILE A 139 -6.37 10.50 -5.65
CA ILE A 139 -7.38 10.92 -6.63
C ILE A 139 -7.64 12.43 -6.51
N GLY A 140 -7.74 12.96 -5.30
CA GLY A 140 -7.90 14.40 -5.06
C GLY A 140 -6.75 15.20 -5.67
N LEU A 141 -5.49 14.83 -5.37
CA LEU A 141 -4.32 15.51 -5.92
C LEU A 141 -4.24 15.45 -7.45
N ILE A 142 -4.63 14.33 -8.06
CA ILE A 142 -4.72 14.18 -9.52
C ILE A 142 -5.82 15.11 -10.07
N THR A 143 -6.99 15.13 -9.44
CA THR A 143 -8.12 15.98 -9.85
C THR A 143 -7.77 17.47 -9.78
N ASP A 144 -7.09 17.91 -8.72
CA ASP A 144 -6.60 19.28 -8.58
C ASP A 144 -5.59 19.60 -9.68
N GLY A 145 -4.70 18.67 -10.03
CA GLY A 145 -3.75 18.82 -11.13
C GLY A 145 -4.41 18.97 -12.50
N ILE A 146 -5.47 18.22 -12.77
CA ILE A 146 -6.26 18.32 -13.99
C ILE A 146 -6.99 19.67 -14.02
N THR A 147 -7.62 20.05 -12.93
CA THR A 147 -8.37 21.32 -12.81
C THR A 147 -7.45 22.54 -13.00
N ALA A 148 -6.22 22.45 -12.50
CA ALA A 148 -5.20 23.50 -12.68
C ALA A 148 -4.53 23.49 -14.06
N GLY A 149 -4.88 22.56 -14.97
CA GLY A 149 -4.26 22.43 -16.28
C GLY A 149 -2.80 21.95 -16.26
N LEU A 150 -2.36 21.35 -15.14
CA LEU A 150 -1.01 20.82 -14.95
C LEU A 150 -0.90 19.33 -15.32
N ILE A 151 -2.01 18.64 -15.36
CA ILE A 151 -2.12 17.22 -15.72
C ILE A 151 -3.13 17.09 -16.86
N LYS A 152 -2.86 16.18 -17.80
CA LYS A 152 -3.75 15.87 -18.92
C LYS A 152 -5.17 15.57 -18.45
N PRO A 153 -6.23 16.04 -19.15
CA PRO A 153 -7.62 15.83 -18.80
C PRO A 153 -8.09 14.40 -19.12
N LEU A 154 -7.55 13.44 -18.38
CA LEU A 154 -7.90 12.01 -18.44
C LEU A 154 -8.65 11.62 -17.16
N PRO A 155 -9.39 10.49 -17.15
CA PRO A 155 -10.04 10.01 -15.94
C PRO A 155 -9.05 9.87 -14.76
N PRO A 156 -9.32 10.45 -13.58
CA PRO A 156 -8.38 10.40 -12.44
C PRO A 156 -8.01 8.98 -12.04
N GLU A 157 -8.94 8.03 -12.12
CA GLU A 157 -8.71 6.61 -11.79
C GLU A 157 -7.74 5.96 -12.79
N PHE A 158 -7.80 6.35 -14.06
CA PHE A 158 -6.85 5.90 -15.08
C PHE A 158 -5.43 6.39 -14.78
N ILE A 159 -5.28 7.69 -14.46
CA ILE A 159 -4.00 8.29 -14.08
C ILE A 159 -3.47 7.63 -12.80
N HIS A 160 -4.31 7.41 -11.81
CA HIS A 160 -3.94 6.71 -10.57
C HIS A 160 -3.44 5.29 -10.86
N SER A 161 -4.08 4.56 -11.79
CA SER A 161 -3.64 3.23 -12.20
C SER A 161 -2.27 3.26 -12.88
N LEU A 162 -2.01 4.24 -13.76
CA LEU A 162 -0.70 4.44 -14.38
C LEU A 162 0.39 4.72 -13.35
N ILE A 163 0.14 5.62 -12.41
CA ILE A 163 1.08 5.96 -11.32
C ILE A 163 1.38 4.72 -10.47
N SER A 164 0.36 3.99 -10.08
CA SER A 164 0.50 2.77 -9.27
C SER A 164 1.32 1.70 -10.01
N SER A 165 1.03 1.47 -11.28
CA SER A 165 1.77 0.52 -12.12
C SER A 165 3.24 0.92 -12.29
N HIS A 166 3.49 2.22 -12.44
CA HIS A 166 4.85 2.76 -12.51
C HIS A 166 5.61 2.53 -11.19
N ILE A 167 4.98 2.80 -10.03
CA ILE A 167 5.58 2.54 -8.71
C ILE A 167 5.89 1.04 -8.55
N TYR A 168 4.99 0.15 -8.96
CA TYR A 168 5.23 -1.30 -8.90
C TYR A 168 6.45 -1.71 -9.74
N GLY A 169 6.53 -1.24 -10.98
CA GLY A 169 7.66 -1.54 -11.87
C GLY A 169 8.99 -0.99 -11.34
N MET A 170 8.98 0.24 -10.80
CA MET A 170 10.19 0.83 -10.22
C MET A 170 10.63 0.12 -8.94
N ASN A 171 9.69 -0.25 -8.07
CA ASN A 171 10.03 -1.04 -6.89
C ASN A 171 10.69 -2.37 -7.27
N GLU A 172 10.15 -3.09 -8.26
CA GLU A 172 10.73 -4.35 -8.73
C GLU A 172 12.16 -4.14 -9.26
N PHE A 173 12.38 -3.10 -10.05
CA PHE A 173 13.71 -2.73 -10.54
C PHE A 173 14.67 -2.46 -9.37
N PHE A 174 14.30 -1.60 -8.42
CA PHE A 174 15.18 -1.23 -7.30
C PHE A 174 15.46 -2.40 -6.35
N MET A 175 14.54 -3.32 -6.19
CA MET A 175 14.75 -4.53 -5.38
C MET A 175 15.79 -5.48 -5.99
N GLN A 176 15.95 -5.47 -7.32
CA GLN A 176 16.91 -6.33 -8.03
C GLN A 176 18.24 -5.62 -8.32
N ALA A 177 18.21 -4.29 -8.44
CA ALA A 177 19.38 -3.52 -8.78
C ALA A 177 20.36 -3.42 -7.60
N LYS A 178 21.66 -3.60 -7.91
CA LYS A 178 22.75 -3.44 -6.93
C LYS A 178 23.29 -2.01 -7.02
N LEU A 179 22.50 -1.04 -6.59
CA LEU A 179 22.82 0.38 -6.65
C LEU A 179 23.36 0.89 -5.32
N GLY A 180 24.24 1.89 -5.38
CA GLY A 180 24.56 2.71 -4.21
C GLY A 180 23.37 3.60 -3.82
N ALA A 181 23.33 4.04 -2.55
CA ALA A 181 22.20 4.84 -2.04
C ALA A 181 21.98 6.14 -2.83
N GLU A 182 23.04 6.83 -3.22
CA GLU A 182 22.99 8.08 -3.99
C GLU A 182 22.48 7.84 -5.43
N GLU A 183 22.95 6.78 -6.07
CA GLU A 183 22.52 6.39 -7.40
C GLU A 183 21.04 5.98 -7.41
N GLN A 184 20.62 5.21 -6.41
CA GLN A 184 19.23 4.81 -6.24
C GLN A 184 18.32 6.03 -6.08
N GLU A 185 18.68 6.99 -5.21
CA GLU A 185 17.90 8.21 -4.99
C GLU A 185 17.82 9.03 -6.29
N THR A 186 18.93 9.19 -7.01
CA THR A 186 18.96 9.89 -8.30
C THR A 186 18.02 9.27 -9.32
N LEU A 187 18.01 7.94 -9.43
CA LEU A 187 17.12 7.23 -10.35
C LEU A 187 15.65 7.31 -9.91
N MET A 188 15.36 7.32 -8.62
CA MET A 188 14.00 7.52 -8.11
C MET A 188 13.47 8.91 -8.50
N GLN A 189 14.28 9.96 -8.34
CA GLN A 189 13.94 11.33 -8.77
C GLN A 189 13.73 11.38 -10.30
N THR A 190 14.63 10.78 -11.05
CA THR A 190 14.53 10.70 -12.52
C THR A 190 13.27 9.98 -12.97
N SER A 191 12.90 8.89 -12.30
CA SER A 191 11.70 8.12 -12.64
C SER A 191 10.43 8.94 -12.39
N PHE A 192 10.38 9.75 -11.32
CA PHE A 192 9.28 10.71 -11.13
C PHE A 192 9.24 11.75 -12.26
N ASP A 193 10.36 12.33 -12.65
CA ASP A 193 10.38 13.37 -13.68
C ASP A 193 9.95 12.81 -15.06
N MET A 194 10.28 11.56 -15.36
CA MET A 194 9.78 10.89 -16.56
C MET A 194 8.27 10.67 -16.50
N LEU A 195 7.76 10.16 -15.37
CA LEU A 195 6.32 9.98 -15.14
C LEU A 195 5.58 11.31 -15.25
N TRP A 196 6.09 12.37 -14.61
CA TRP A 196 5.47 13.70 -14.66
C TRP A 196 5.35 14.23 -16.08
N LYS A 197 6.43 14.14 -16.88
CA LYS A 197 6.39 14.53 -18.31
C LYS A 197 5.37 13.71 -19.13
N MET A 198 5.14 12.46 -18.77
CA MET A 198 4.13 11.65 -19.44
C MET A 198 2.72 12.12 -19.12
N LEU A 199 2.49 12.62 -17.90
CA LEU A 199 1.18 13.04 -17.40
C LEU A 199 0.84 14.50 -17.78
N THR A 200 1.80 15.32 -18.04
CA THR A 200 1.67 16.74 -18.42
C THR A 200 1.86 16.94 -19.94
#